data_70b77fcfb9511587facf637c3575a6f6
#
_entry.id   70b77fcfb9511587facf637c3575a6f6
#
_cell.length_a   1.000
_cell.length_b   1.000
_cell.length_c   1.000
_cell.angle_alpha   90.00
_cell.angle_beta   90.00
_cell.angle_gamma   90.00
#
_symmetry.space_group_name_H-M   'P 1'
#
loop_
_entity.id
_entity.type
_entity.pdbx_description
1 polymer ?
#
loop_
_entity_poly.entity_id
_entity_poly.type
_entity_poly.pdbx_seq_one_letter_code
_entity_poly.pdbx_strand_id
1 'polypeptide(L)' 'MIHRYYNNGYYIVLDVNSGAVHVVDELAYEVIGLYESRAREEIVEQLKERWPEEEIREALDDVEALKAQG' A
#
# COMPACT_ATOMS: atom_id res chain seq x y z
N MET A 1 8.40 -9.34 4.96
CA MET A 1 7.06 -9.32 5.54
C MET A 1 6.66 -7.91 5.94
N ILE A 2 5.46 -7.49 5.56
CA ILE A 2 4.98 -6.16 5.85
C ILE A 2 3.75 -6.26 6.75
N HIS A 3 3.79 -5.56 7.89
CA HIS A 3 2.63 -5.40 8.75
C HIS A 3 2.04 -4.03 8.54
N ARG A 4 0.73 -3.94 8.51
CA ARG A 4 0.06 -2.65 8.42
C ARG A 4 -0.96 -2.56 9.55
N TYR A 5 -1.09 -1.35 10.10
CA TYR A 5 -2.08 -1.11 11.14
C TYR A 5 -2.45 0.37 11.17
N TYR A 6 -3.57 0.64 11.82
CA TYR A 6 -4.11 1.98 11.96
C TYR A 6 -4.05 2.37 13.44
N ASN A 7 -3.49 3.53 13.72
CA ASN A 7 -3.35 3.98 15.10
C ASN A 7 -3.42 5.52 15.17
N ASN A 8 -4.30 6.04 16.02
CA ASN A 8 -4.44 7.47 16.29
C ASN A 8 -4.65 8.33 15.03
N GLY A 9 -5.39 7.82 14.06
CA GLY A 9 -5.64 8.52 12.81
C GLY A 9 -4.54 8.38 11.77
N TYR A 10 -3.53 7.57 12.05
CA TYR A 10 -2.43 7.34 11.12
C TYR A 10 -2.45 5.91 10.58
N TYR A 11 -2.22 5.80 9.28
CA TYR A 11 -2.03 4.51 8.63
C TYR A 11 -0.55 4.20 8.63
N ILE A 12 -0.16 3.12 9.31
CA ILE A 12 1.23 2.79 9.55
C ILE A 12 1.58 1.46 8.88
N VAL A 13 2.74 1.44 8.25
CA VAL A 13 3.27 0.24 7.62
C VAL A 13 4.64 -0.06 8.23
N LEU A 14 4.80 -1.27 8.74
CA LEU A 14 6.06 -1.74 9.31
C LEU A 14 6.67 -2.78 8.39
N ASP A 15 7.86 -2.51 7.89
CA ASP A 15 8.65 -3.48 7.14
C ASP A 15 9.52 -4.25 8.13
N VAL A 16 9.14 -5.50 8.39
CA VAL A 16 9.82 -6.32 9.39
C VAL A 16 11.26 -6.64 8.98
N ASN A 17 11.52 -6.78 7.69
CA ASN A 17 12.85 -7.13 7.21
C ASN A 17 13.88 -6.02 7.45
N SER A 18 13.50 -4.78 7.21
CA SER A 18 14.40 -3.64 7.40
C SER A 18 14.20 -2.94 8.74
N GLY A 19 13.10 -3.24 9.44
CA GLY A 19 12.73 -2.55 10.66
C GLY A 19 12.21 -1.14 10.41
N ALA A 20 11.95 -0.76 9.16
CA ALA A 20 11.49 0.57 8.82
C ALA A 20 10.00 0.74 9.12
N VAL A 21 9.64 1.91 9.63
CA VAL A 21 8.26 2.28 9.91
C VAL A 21 7.89 3.44 8.99
N HIS A 22 6.79 3.30 8.26
CA HIS A 22 6.31 4.31 7.33
C HIS A 22 4.91 4.74 7.69
N VAL A 23 4.65 6.03 7.67
CA VAL A 23 3.29 6.56 7.75
C VAL A 23 2.83 6.83 6.34
N VAL A 24 1.70 6.26 5.95
CA VAL A 24 1.19 6.34 4.59
C VAL A 24 -0.24 6.89 4.59
N ASP A 25 -0.75 7.25 3.42
CA ASP A 25 -2.13 7.67 3.32
C ASP A 25 -3.06 6.45 3.21
N GLU A 26 -4.36 6.71 3.23
CA GLU A 26 -5.36 5.63 3.17
C GLU A 26 -5.22 4.80 1.90
N LEU A 27 -4.96 5.44 0.77
CA LEU A 27 -4.82 4.73 -0.50
C LEU A 27 -3.64 3.76 -0.47
N ALA A 28 -2.48 4.21 -0.02
CA ALA A 28 -1.31 3.34 0.07
C ALA A 28 -1.55 2.20 1.04
N TYR A 29 -2.22 2.46 2.16
CA TYR A 29 -2.58 1.44 3.13
C TYR A 29 -3.45 0.35 2.50
N GLU A 30 -4.47 0.75 1.74
CA GLU A 30 -5.35 -0.20 1.05
C GLU A 30 -4.59 -1.00 -0.02
N VAL A 31 -3.75 -0.33 -0.80
CA VAL A 31 -2.96 -0.99 -1.84
C VAL A 31 -2.04 -2.04 -1.23
N ILE A 32 -1.36 -1.71 -0.13
CA ILE A 32 -0.47 -2.67 0.55
C ILE A 32 -1.23 -3.88 1.01
N GLY A 33 -2.43 -3.69 1.55
CA GLY A 33 -3.26 -4.79 2.01
C GLY A 33 -3.72 -5.72 0.91
N LEU A 34 -3.93 -5.20 -0.29
CA LEU A 34 -4.38 -5.98 -1.43
C LEU A 34 -3.25 -6.55 -2.27
N TYR A 35 -2.07 -5.94 -2.18
CA TYR A 35 -0.95 -6.24 -3.05
C TYR A 35 -0.49 -7.70 -2.98
N GLU A 36 -0.51 -8.28 -1.80
CA GLU A 36 -0.04 -9.65 -1.61
C GLU A 36 -1.05 -10.70 -2.06
N SER A 37 -2.33 -10.36 -2.12
CA SER A 37 -3.38 -11.32 -2.43
C SER A 37 -4.03 -11.11 -3.78
N ARG A 38 -3.77 -9.99 -4.47
CA ARG A 38 -4.42 -9.65 -5.72
C ARG A 38 -3.42 -9.15 -6.75
N ALA A 39 -3.76 -9.35 -8.02
CA ALA A 39 -2.99 -8.79 -9.12
C ALA A 39 -3.17 -7.28 -9.19
N ARG A 40 -2.17 -6.59 -9.74
CA ARG A 40 -2.20 -5.13 -9.88
C ARG A 40 -3.48 -4.62 -10.56
N GLU A 41 -3.88 -5.28 -11.63
CA GLU A 41 -5.09 -4.89 -12.38
C GLU A 41 -6.35 -5.01 -11.53
N GLU A 42 -6.42 -6.04 -10.70
CA GLU A 42 -7.56 -6.24 -9.80
C GLU A 42 -7.61 -5.15 -8.74
N ILE A 43 -6.46 -4.72 -8.24
CA ILE A 43 -6.38 -3.66 -7.25
C ILE A 43 -6.91 -2.35 -7.84
N VAL A 44 -6.49 -2.02 -9.06
CA VAL A 44 -6.97 -0.83 -9.75
C VAL A 44 -8.49 -0.88 -9.92
N GLU A 45 -9.01 -2.01 -10.39
CA GLU A 45 -10.45 -2.17 -10.59
C GLU A 45 -11.23 -2.00 -9.28
N GLN A 46 -10.70 -2.54 -8.20
CA GLN A 46 -11.38 -2.49 -6.91
C GLN A 46 -11.39 -1.09 -6.31
N LEU A 47 -10.32 -0.33 -6.50
CA LEU A 47 -10.15 0.96 -5.86
C LEU A 47 -10.58 2.15 -6.74
N LYS A 48 -10.76 1.96 -8.02
CA LYS A 48 -11.06 3.06 -8.94
C LYS A 48 -12.37 3.79 -8.64
N GLU A 49 -13.26 3.16 -7.91
CA GLU A 49 -14.51 3.80 -7.49
C GLU A 49 -14.28 4.83 -6.39
N ARG A 50 -13.21 4.69 -5.63
CA ARG A 50 -12.89 5.56 -4.50
C ARG A 50 -11.79 6.57 -4.82
N TRP A 51 -10.87 6.22 -5.70
CA TRP A 51 -9.73 7.07 -6.08
C TRP A 51 -9.54 7.07 -7.60
N PRO A 52 -8.98 8.15 -8.16
CA PRO A 52 -8.59 8.17 -9.58
C PRO A 52 -7.58 7.08 -9.90
N GLU A 53 -7.68 6.52 -11.08
CA GLU A 53 -6.78 5.46 -11.53
C GLU A 53 -5.32 5.88 -11.47
N GLU A 54 -5.02 7.14 -11.83
CA GLU A 54 -3.65 7.66 -11.79
C GLU A 54 -3.06 7.60 -10.39
N GLU A 55 -3.86 7.94 -9.39
CA GLU A 55 -3.40 7.88 -8.00
C GLU A 55 -3.19 6.45 -7.53
N ILE A 56 -4.07 5.54 -7.95
CA ILE A 56 -3.94 4.13 -7.61
C ILE A 56 -2.65 3.56 -8.22
N ARG A 57 -2.36 3.88 -9.45
CA ARG A 57 -1.14 3.40 -10.12
C ARG A 57 0.11 3.97 -9.47
N GLU A 58 0.08 5.23 -9.08
CA GLU A 58 1.19 5.85 -8.36
C GLU A 58 1.43 5.16 -7.03
N ALA A 59 0.36 4.88 -6.28
CA ALA A 59 0.46 4.15 -5.03
C ALA A 59 1.03 2.74 -5.24
N LEU A 60 0.63 2.07 -6.30
CA LEU A 60 1.17 0.75 -6.64
C LEU A 60 2.65 0.81 -6.95
N ASP A 61 3.09 1.82 -7.69
CA ASP A 61 4.51 2.00 -7.98
C ASP A 61 5.32 2.23 -6.71
N ASP A 62 4.78 3.03 -5.79
CA ASP A 62 5.43 3.28 -4.50
C ASP A 62 5.53 2.01 -3.67
N VAL A 63 4.48 1.20 -3.64
CA VAL A 63 4.48 -0.06 -2.90
C VAL A 63 5.47 -1.05 -3.53
N GLU A 64 5.53 -1.12 -4.84
CA GLU A 64 6.48 -1.99 -5.53
C GLU A 64 7.92 -1.58 -5.22
N ALA A 65 8.20 -0.28 -5.20
CA ALA A 65 9.52 0.23 -4.83
C ALA A 65 9.87 -0.12 -3.39
N LEU A 66 8.92 0.01 -2.50
CA LEU A 66 9.12 -0.35 -1.09
C LEU A 66 9.44 -1.83 -0.93
N LYS A 67 8.70 -2.68 -1.62
CA LYS A 67 8.92 -4.13 -1.57
C LYS A 67 10.26 -4.53 -2.19
N ALA A 68 10.68 -3.85 -3.23
CA ALA A 68 11.95 -4.11 -3.89
C ALA A 68 13.14 -3.79 -2.97
N GLN A 69 12.98 -2.84 -2.06
CA GLN A 69 14.01 -2.48 -1.09
C GLN A 69 14.05 -3.41 0.13
N GLY A 70 12.93 -3.96 0.45
CA GLY A 70 12.78 -4.84 1.59
C GLY A 70 12.77 -6.28 1.20
#